data_41397385cdba4ed671cf58a5f31b6235
#
_entry.id   41397385cdba4ed671cf58a5f31b6235
#
_cell.length_a   1.000
_cell.length_b   1.000
_cell.length_c   1.000
_cell.angle_alpha   90.00
_cell.angle_beta   90.00
_cell.angle_gamma   90.00
#
_symmetry.space_group_name_H-M   'P 1'
#
loop_
_entity.id
_entity.type
_entity.pdbx_description
1 polymer ?
#
loop_
_entity_poly.entity_id
_entity_poly.type
_entity_poly.pdbx_seq_one_letter_code
_entity_poly.pdbx_strand_id
1 'polypeptide(L)'
;MNKKERVLAAIEGRMETIDRPPASVWYHFGLQFLGGRRFGELEAAFFRHYDFDFLKMMNDYHWPLPHGLASVEKAEELSLFGPLTMEEPRFREQHAALARATRLVGRNAFVIDTVFNPWGVALRTLKKKAAQFLREEPARMLDWLSVCAENSCRYVRAAARTGIGGVFFSVNGAEAESMTDEEFARFVRPFDLQVLEAARAVGPLLVGHIHGKNLRMDRVLDYPVAVWNWSHLHDNPGIAEMRRRTKGCLMGGMDEFGTSRITPDQIVDSVLEAAAQAAGGGFMAGPGCAVGADIAPDMIAAPRQAVEKLRRK
;
A
#
# COMPACT_ATOMS: atom_id res chain seq x y z
N MET A 1 -17.75 10.80 16.22
CA MET A 1 -17.58 9.63 15.33
C MET A 1 -16.30 8.91 15.68
N ASN A 2 -16.29 7.58 15.72
CA ASN A 2 -15.06 6.83 15.95
C ASN A 2 -14.21 6.68 14.66
N LYS A 3 -12.96 6.23 14.79
CA LYS A 3 -12.02 6.16 13.64
C LYS A 3 -12.47 5.18 12.56
N LYS A 4 -13.03 4.02 12.92
CA LYS A 4 -13.53 3.03 11.95
C LYS A 4 -14.74 3.55 11.18
N GLU A 5 -15.70 4.16 11.87
CA GLU A 5 -16.88 4.76 11.24
C GLU A 5 -16.48 5.84 10.23
N ARG A 6 -15.49 6.68 10.58
CA ARG A 6 -14.97 7.74 9.71
C ARG A 6 -14.32 7.16 8.45
N VAL A 7 -13.50 6.12 8.59
CA VAL A 7 -12.87 5.43 7.45
C VAL A 7 -13.92 4.77 6.55
N LEU A 8 -14.90 4.07 7.12
CA LEU A 8 -15.97 3.43 6.34
C LEU A 8 -16.82 4.44 5.57
N ALA A 9 -17.21 5.53 6.22
CA ALA A 9 -17.98 6.58 5.56
C ALA A 9 -17.19 7.26 4.42
N ALA A 10 -15.87 7.44 4.59
CA ALA A 10 -15.02 7.95 3.52
C ALA A 10 -14.91 6.96 2.34
N ILE A 11 -14.77 5.65 2.61
CA ILE A 11 -14.79 4.59 1.57
C ILE A 11 -16.10 4.64 0.79
N GLU A 12 -17.22 4.80 1.47
CA GLU A 12 -18.56 4.85 0.88
C GLU A 12 -18.91 6.20 0.24
N GLY A 13 -17.99 7.17 0.27
CA GLY A 13 -18.20 8.51 -0.29
C GLY A 13 -19.15 9.41 0.51
N ARG A 14 -19.57 8.97 1.73
CA ARG A 14 -20.51 9.69 2.61
C ARG A 14 -19.80 10.79 3.42
N MET A 15 -19.08 11.69 2.72
CA MET A 15 -18.27 12.73 3.36
C MET A 15 -19.11 13.76 4.14
N GLU A 16 -20.38 13.91 3.82
CA GLU A 16 -21.32 14.80 4.53
C GLU A 16 -21.68 14.28 5.93
N THR A 17 -21.52 12.98 6.18
CA THR A 17 -21.85 12.35 7.46
C THR A 17 -20.70 12.31 8.46
N ILE A 18 -19.46 12.62 8.02
CA ILE A 18 -18.28 12.56 8.89
C ILE A 18 -17.91 13.93 9.46
N ASP A 19 -17.32 13.89 10.65
CA ASP A 19 -16.84 15.08 11.33
C ASP A 19 -15.61 15.71 10.64
N ARG A 20 -14.74 14.90 10.04
CA ARG A 20 -13.58 15.29 9.24
C ARG A 20 -13.08 14.12 8.38
N PRO A 21 -12.32 14.36 7.29
CA PRO A 21 -11.67 13.28 6.55
C PRO A 21 -10.72 12.45 7.43
N PRO A 22 -10.58 11.13 7.18
CA PRO A 22 -9.54 10.32 7.82
C PRO A 22 -8.14 10.77 7.40
N ALA A 23 -7.14 10.54 8.29
CA ALA A 23 -5.74 10.80 7.99
C ALA A 23 -4.84 9.66 8.50
N SER A 24 -3.80 9.32 7.73
CA SER A 24 -2.71 8.45 8.15
C SER A 24 -1.43 8.79 7.42
N VAL A 25 -0.29 8.51 8.05
CA VAL A 25 1.05 8.65 7.46
C VAL A 25 1.86 7.40 7.78
N TRP A 26 2.78 7.03 6.91
CA TRP A 26 3.64 5.86 7.06
C TRP A 26 5.02 6.10 6.46
N TYR A 27 6.02 5.47 7.06
CA TYR A 27 7.38 5.45 6.56
C TYR A 27 8.10 4.14 6.92
N HIS A 28 9.23 3.89 6.27
CA HIS A 28 10.04 2.72 6.55
C HIS A 28 10.85 2.92 7.82
N PHE A 29 10.45 2.31 8.93
CA PHE A 29 11.19 2.39 10.19
C PHE A 29 12.56 1.70 10.13
N GLY A 30 12.70 0.68 9.26
CA GLY A 30 13.93 -0.11 9.19
C GLY A 30 14.21 -0.94 10.45
N LEU A 31 13.17 -1.26 11.23
CA LEU A 31 13.28 -1.87 12.55
C LEU A 31 12.78 -3.31 12.62
N GLN A 32 12.64 -4.00 11.49
CA GLN A 32 12.18 -5.40 11.42
C GLN A 32 13.07 -6.36 12.22
N PHE A 33 14.35 -6.01 12.41
CA PHE A 33 15.29 -6.78 13.23
C PHE A 33 14.92 -6.85 14.72
N LEU A 34 14.02 -5.98 15.20
CA LEU A 34 13.54 -6.01 16.59
C LEU A 34 12.62 -7.20 16.89
N GLY A 35 12.21 -7.94 15.85
CA GLY A 35 11.20 -8.99 15.94
C GLY A 35 9.76 -8.45 15.89
N GLY A 36 8.86 -9.26 15.39
CA GLY A 36 7.52 -8.85 15.03
C GLY A 36 6.72 -8.23 16.16
N ARG A 37 6.76 -8.81 17.37
CA ARG A 37 6.02 -8.27 18.52
C ARG A 37 6.43 -6.83 18.86
N ARG A 38 7.73 -6.55 18.94
CA ARG A 38 8.25 -5.21 19.25
C ARG A 38 7.99 -4.23 18.12
N PHE A 39 8.11 -4.68 16.89
CA PHE A 39 7.77 -3.86 15.72
C PHE A 39 6.29 -3.48 15.74
N GLY A 40 5.37 -4.40 16.01
CA GLY A 40 3.95 -4.10 16.15
C GLY A 40 3.62 -3.15 17.31
N GLU A 41 4.38 -3.18 18.41
CA GLU A 41 4.26 -2.22 19.52
C GLU A 41 4.69 -0.82 19.11
N LEU A 42 5.77 -0.70 18.36
CA LEU A 42 6.31 0.57 17.87
C LEU A 42 5.36 1.23 16.87
N GLU A 43 4.85 0.47 15.90
CA GLU A 43 3.86 0.95 14.94
C GLU A 43 2.56 1.41 15.64
N ALA A 44 2.11 0.68 16.65
CA ALA A 44 0.94 1.07 17.44
C ALA A 44 1.20 2.33 18.28
N ALA A 45 2.43 2.53 18.78
CA ALA A 45 2.81 3.74 19.50
C ALA A 45 2.86 4.95 18.55
N PHE A 46 3.45 4.79 17.38
CA PHE A 46 3.46 5.81 16.32
C PHE A 46 2.04 6.23 15.93
N PHE A 47 1.17 5.29 15.63
CA PHE A 47 -0.23 5.54 15.33
C PHE A 47 -0.93 6.36 16.41
N ARG A 48 -0.72 6.03 17.69
CA ARG A 48 -1.34 6.72 18.82
C ARG A 48 -0.77 8.12 19.01
N HIS A 49 0.53 8.28 18.85
CA HIS A 49 1.22 9.56 19.04
C HIS A 49 0.68 10.64 18.09
N TYR A 50 0.45 10.27 16.83
CA TYR A 50 -0.06 11.20 15.82
C TYR A 50 -1.60 11.20 15.70
N ASP A 51 -2.31 10.39 16.47
CA ASP A 51 -3.77 10.26 16.44
C ASP A 51 -4.34 9.97 15.05
N PHE A 52 -3.71 9.08 14.30
CA PHE A 52 -4.15 8.67 12.96
C PHE A 52 -5.47 7.89 13.00
N ASP A 53 -6.17 7.79 11.86
CA ASP A 53 -7.47 7.13 11.76
C ASP A 53 -7.37 5.64 11.41
N PHE A 54 -6.31 5.22 10.77
CA PHE A 54 -5.98 3.82 10.52
C PHE A 54 -4.46 3.63 10.59
N LEU A 55 -4.02 2.40 10.86
CA LEU A 55 -2.62 2.03 10.92
C LEU A 55 -2.26 1.20 9.68
N LYS A 56 -1.41 1.73 8.82
CA LYS A 56 -0.80 1.01 7.71
C LYS A 56 0.55 0.46 8.16
N MET A 57 0.61 -0.86 8.37
CA MET A 57 1.83 -1.57 8.74
C MET A 57 2.77 -1.68 7.55
N MET A 58 4.04 -1.33 7.76
CA MET A 58 5.06 -1.55 6.75
C MET A 58 5.46 -3.03 6.70
N ASN A 59 5.77 -3.51 5.49
CA ASN A 59 6.27 -4.86 5.27
C ASN A 59 7.54 -4.79 4.41
N ASP A 60 8.68 -4.64 5.07
CA ASP A 60 9.97 -4.49 4.41
C ASP A 60 10.70 -5.83 4.22
N TYR A 61 10.11 -6.94 4.64
CA TYR A 61 10.67 -8.26 4.44
C TYR A 61 10.72 -8.62 2.96
N HIS A 62 11.89 -9.06 2.51
CA HIS A 62 12.02 -9.69 1.20
C HIS A 62 11.59 -11.16 1.29
N TRP A 63 11.01 -11.66 0.21
CA TRP A 63 10.71 -13.09 0.13
C TRP A 63 11.99 -13.91 0.14
N PRO A 64 11.98 -15.12 0.74
CA PRO A 64 13.16 -15.98 0.78
C PRO A 64 13.50 -16.46 -0.63
N LEU A 65 14.78 -16.56 -0.89
CA LEU A 65 15.28 -17.25 -2.08
C LEU A 65 15.27 -18.76 -1.82
N PRO A 66 15.16 -19.60 -2.86
CA PRO A 66 15.37 -21.05 -2.74
C PRO A 66 16.72 -21.38 -2.11
N HIS A 67 16.75 -22.51 -1.41
CA HIS A 67 17.98 -22.96 -0.73
C HIS A 67 19.15 -23.06 -1.72
N GLY A 68 20.29 -22.50 -1.34
CA GLY A 68 21.50 -22.49 -2.14
C GLY A 68 21.64 -21.31 -3.09
N LEU A 69 20.60 -20.46 -3.24
CA LEU A 69 20.70 -19.24 -4.04
C LEU A 69 21.01 -18.01 -3.18
N ALA A 70 22.00 -17.23 -3.58
CA ALA A 70 22.25 -15.88 -3.06
C ALA A 70 21.54 -14.80 -3.88
N SER A 71 21.29 -15.05 -5.17
CA SER A 71 20.55 -14.23 -6.13
C SER A 71 20.04 -15.12 -7.25
N VAL A 72 19.13 -14.61 -8.08
CA VAL A 72 18.67 -15.28 -9.31
C VAL A 72 19.48 -14.71 -10.47
N GLU A 73 20.29 -15.57 -11.09
CA GLU A 73 21.18 -15.17 -12.18
C GLU A 73 20.68 -15.62 -13.56
N LYS A 74 19.94 -16.73 -13.62
CA LYS A 74 19.43 -17.35 -14.84
C LYS A 74 17.92 -17.61 -14.73
N ALA A 75 17.21 -17.55 -15.84
CA ALA A 75 15.77 -17.78 -15.87
C ALA A 75 15.37 -19.23 -15.49
N GLU A 76 16.25 -20.21 -15.73
CA GLU A 76 16.01 -21.60 -15.30
C GLU A 76 15.85 -21.71 -13.78
N GLU A 77 16.49 -20.85 -12.99
CA GLU A 77 16.43 -20.85 -11.54
C GLU A 77 15.04 -20.43 -11.00
N LEU A 78 14.20 -19.83 -11.85
CA LEU A 78 12.80 -19.51 -11.51
C LEU A 78 12.00 -20.77 -11.19
N SER A 79 12.34 -21.92 -11.79
CA SER A 79 11.71 -23.21 -11.52
C SER A 79 12.02 -23.79 -10.14
N LEU A 80 13.01 -23.25 -9.43
CA LEU A 80 13.35 -23.65 -8.06
C LEU A 80 12.42 -23.03 -7.00
N PHE A 81 11.66 -22.00 -7.38
CA PHE A 81 10.68 -21.40 -6.49
C PHE A 81 9.42 -22.25 -6.44
N GLY A 82 8.91 -22.47 -5.25
CA GLY A 82 7.71 -23.24 -5.00
C GLY A 82 6.82 -22.61 -3.94
N PRO A 83 5.85 -23.38 -3.44
CA PRO A 83 4.98 -22.94 -2.36
C PRO A 83 5.77 -22.63 -1.10
N LEU A 84 5.59 -21.42 -0.57
CA LEU A 84 6.19 -21.00 0.70
C LEU A 84 5.32 -21.41 1.88
N THR A 85 5.96 -21.84 2.96
CA THR A 85 5.28 -22.02 4.24
C THR A 85 5.08 -20.68 4.94
N MET A 86 3.96 -20.52 5.65
CA MET A 86 3.71 -19.33 6.48
C MET A 86 4.52 -19.33 7.78
N GLU A 87 5.23 -20.43 8.07
CA GLU A 87 6.22 -20.55 9.14
C GLU A 87 7.60 -20.00 8.77
N GLU A 88 7.77 -19.57 7.52
CA GLU A 88 8.97 -18.82 7.10
C GLU A 88 9.19 -17.67 8.09
N PRO A 89 10.41 -17.53 8.67
CA PRO A 89 10.67 -16.57 9.76
C PRO A 89 10.19 -15.15 9.46
N ARG A 90 10.37 -14.66 8.24
CA ARG A 90 9.97 -13.30 7.83
C ARG A 90 8.46 -13.11 7.84
N PHE A 91 7.70 -14.10 7.37
CA PHE A 91 6.24 -14.08 7.40
C PHE A 91 5.71 -14.21 8.82
N ARG A 92 6.29 -15.10 9.61
CA ARG A 92 5.93 -15.28 11.01
C ARG A 92 6.14 -14.00 11.82
N GLU A 93 7.27 -13.31 11.62
CA GLU A 93 7.55 -12.04 12.30
C GLU A 93 6.58 -10.93 11.87
N GLN A 94 6.26 -10.81 10.56
CA GLN A 94 5.24 -9.86 10.11
C GLN A 94 3.85 -10.19 10.67
N HIS A 95 3.42 -11.44 10.65
CA HIS A 95 2.15 -11.86 11.25
C HIS A 95 2.11 -11.60 12.75
N ALA A 96 3.22 -11.79 13.47
CA ALA A 96 3.33 -11.45 14.89
C ALA A 96 3.19 -9.94 15.14
N ALA A 97 3.77 -9.11 14.25
CA ALA A 97 3.62 -7.65 14.30
C ALA A 97 2.17 -7.23 14.06
N LEU A 98 1.52 -7.77 13.02
CA LEU A 98 0.12 -7.53 12.71
C LEU A 98 -0.81 -7.91 13.88
N ALA A 99 -0.64 -9.12 14.42
CA ALA A 99 -1.44 -9.58 15.56
C ALA A 99 -1.24 -8.68 16.80
N ARG A 100 -0.02 -8.23 17.04
CA ARG A 100 0.28 -7.33 18.18
C ARG A 100 -0.31 -5.96 17.97
N ALA A 101 -0.13 -5.34 16.81
CA ALA A 101 -0.71 -4.05 16.46
C ALA A 101 -2.24 -4.08 16.53
N THR A 102 -2.86 -5.11 15.94
CA THR A 102 -4.31 -5.30 15.94
C THR A 102 -4.84 -5.42 17.38
N ARG A 103 -4.17 -6.16 18.26
CA ARG A 103 -4.57 -6.25 19.66
C ARG A 103 -4.48 -4.90 20.38
N LEU A 104 -3.53 -4.05 20.03
CA LEU A 104 -3.30 -2.76 20.69
C LEU A 104 -4.24 -1.66 20.19
N VAL A 105 -4.56 -1.62 18.90
CA VAL A 105 -5.32 -0.51 18.28
C VAL A 105 -6.56 -0.96 17.51
N GLY A 106 -6.67 -2.23 17.12
CA GLY A 106 -7.70 -2.75 16.24
C GLY A 106 -9.14 -2.63 16.76
N ARG A 107 -9.34 -2.40 18.06
CA ARG A 107 -10.68 -2.10 18.59
C ARG A 107 -11.21 -0.77 18.04
N ASN A 108 -10.36 0.24 17.96
CA ASN A 108 -10.71 1.62 17.65
C ASN A 108 -10.40 2.04 16.20
N ALA A 109 -9.47 1.35 15.53
CA ALA A 109 -9.02 1.70 14.19
C ALA A 109 -8.75 0.44 13.35
N PHE A 110 -8.76 0.58 12.02
CA PHE A 110 -8.28 -0.48 11.14
C PHE A 110 -6.76 -0.55 11.19
N VAL A 111 -6.25 -1.78 11.23
CA VAL A 111 -4.85 -2.10 10.95
C VAL A 111 -4.83 -2.77 9.57
N ILE A 112 -4.00 -2.31 8.67
CA ILE A 112 -3.86 -2.90 7.33
C ILE A 112 -2.40 -3.26 7.08
N ASP A 113 -2.16 -4.33 6.32
CA ASP A 113 -0.81 -4.79 5.97
C ASP A 113 -0.43 -4.38 4.55
N THR A 114 0.86 -4.18 4.31
CA THR A 114 1.39 -3.92 2.97
C THR A 114 1.66 -5.24 2.25
N VAL A 115 1.04 -5.39 1.10
CA VAL A 115 1.24 -6.53 0.20
C VAL A 115 1.65 -6.02 -1.17
N PHE A 116 2.81 -6.44 -1.66
CA PHE A 116 3.24 -6.13 -3.02
C PHE A 116 2.55 -7.04 -4.02
N ASN A 117 2.24 -6.50 -5.18
CA ASN A 117 1.74 -7.33 -6.27
C ASN A 117 2.82 -8.33 -6.75
N PRO A 118 2.46 -9.42 -7.44
CA PRO A 118 3.42 -10.41 -7.91
C PRO A 118 4.54 -9.83 -8.78
N TRP A 119 4.26 -8.82 -9.61
CA TRP A 119 5.28 -8.09 -10.34
C TRP A 119 6.22 -7.29 -9.42
N GLY A 120 5.70 -6.65 -8.38
CA GLY A 120 6.51 -5.99 -7.35
C GLY A 120 7.42 -6.97 -6.60
N VAL A 121 6.94 -8.18 -6.31
CA VAL A 121 7.79 -9.28 -5.81
C VAL A 121 8.88 -9.62 -6.82
N ALA A 122 8.56 -9.69 -8.12
CA ALA A 122 9.53 -9.93 -9.17
C ALA A 122 10.63 -8.85 -9.20
N LEU A 123 10.25 -7.58 -9.17
CA LEU A 123 11.22 -6.48 -9.15
C LEU A 123 12.13 -6.51 -7.91
N ARG A 124 11.58 -6.86 -6.74
CA ARG A 124 12.36 -6.96 -5.49
C ARG A 124 13.30 -8.17 -5.48
N THR A 125 12.92 -9.26 -6.14
CA THR A 125 13.69 -10.52 -6.17
C THR A 125 14.71 -10.53 -7.31
N LEU A 126 14.29 -10.18 -8.52
CA LEU A 126 15.09 -10.29 -9.75
C LEU A 126 15.79 -8.97 -10.13
N LYS A 127 15.36 -7.85 -9.55
CA LYS A 127 15.88 -6.52 -9.87
C LYS A 127 15.80 -6.23 -11.37
N LYS A 128 16.90 -5.83 -11.99
CA LYS A 128 16.95 -5.53 -13.44
C LYS A 128 16.64 -6.71 -14.34
N LYS A 129 16.80 -7.96 -13.86
CA LYS A 129 16.52 -9.17 -14.63
C LYS A 129 15.03 -9.45 -14.82
N ALA A 130 14.15 -8.85 -14.02
CA ALA A 130 12.72 -9.04 -14.17
C ALA A 130 12.22 -8.68 -15.57
N ALA A 131 12.59 -7.50 -16.08
CA ALA A 131 12.22 -7.06 -17.42
C ALA A 131 12.92 -7.86 -18.53
N GLN A 132 14.15 -8.32 -18.30
CA GLN A 132 14.87 -9.19 -19.21
C GLN A 132 14.18 -10.53 -19.35
N PHE A 133 13.94 -11.24 -18.24
CA PHE A 133 13.31 -12.57 -18.25
C PHE A 133 11.89 -12.54 -18.79
N LEU A 134 11.14 -11.46 -18.52
CA LEU A 134 9.81 -11.27 -19.10
C LEU A 134 9.82 -11.35 -20.63
N ARG A 135 10.86 -10.80 -21.29
CA ARG A 135 10.96 -10.72 -22.76
C ARG A 135 11.67 -11.92 -23.37
N GLU A 136 12.72 -12.42 -22.72
CA GLU A 136 13.53 -13.53 -23.24
C GLU A 136 12.94 -14.90 -22.92
N GLU A 137 12.32 -15.07 -21.73
CA GLU A 137 11.81 -16.34 -21.22
C GLU A 137 10.35 -16.19 -20.68
N PRO A 138 9.41 -15.69 -21.52
CA PRO A 138 8.06 -15.30 -21.08
C PRO A 138 7.26 -16.45 -20.45
N ALA A 139 7.44 -17.68 -20.90
CA ALA A 139 6.75 -18.85 -20.34
C ALA A 139 7.19 -19.10 -18.90
N ARG A 140 8.51 -19.16 -18.65
CA ARG A 140 9.08 -19.33 -17.31
C ARG A 140 8.67 -18.21 -16.35
N MET A 141 8.61 -16.98 -16.88
CA MET A 141 8.21 -15.82 -16.11
C MET A 141 6.73 -15.91 -15.67
N LEU A 142 5.84 -16.36 -16.58
CA LEU A 142 4.42 -16.59 -16.26
C LEU A 142 4.25 -17.65 -15.18
N ASP A 143 4.95 -18.80 -15.32
CA ASP A 143 4.89 -19.89 -14.33
C ASP A 143 5.35 -19.39 -12.95
N TRP A 144 6.43 -18.64 -12.91
CA TRP A 144 6.94 -18.10 -11.66
C TRP A 144 6.03 -17.01 -11.05
N LEU A 145 5.45 -16.11 -11.86
CA LEU A 145 4.47 -15.13 -11.39
C LEU A 145 3.22 -15.81 -10.82
N SER A 146 2.80 -16.93 -11.37
CA SER A 146 1.73 -17.76 -10.80
C SER A 146 2.10 -18.25 -9.39
N VAL A 147 3.32 -18.77 -9.21
CA VAL A 147 3.82 -19.16 -7.87
C VAL A 147 3.86 -17.96 -6.91
N CYS A 148 4.29 -16.80 -7.38
CA CYS A 148 4.27 -15.57 -6.58
C CYS A 148 2.84 -15.19 -6.15
N ALA A 149 1.87 -15.24 -7.07
CA ALA A 149 0.48 -14.93 -6.78
C ALA A 149 -0.14 -15.91 -5.76
N GLU A 150 0.12 -17.22 -5.92
CA GLU A 150 -0.33 -18.22 -4.96
C GLU A 150 0.25 -18.00 -3.57
N ASN A 151 1.53 -17.71 -3.47
CA ASN A 151 2.20 -17.42 -2.22
C ASN A 151 1.67 -16.12 -1.58
N SER A 152 1.41 -15.07 -2.38
CA SER A 152 0.75 -13.85 -1.92
C SER A 152 -0.65 -14.12 -1.37
N CYS A 153 -1.44 -14.95 -2.05
CA CYS A 153 -2.76 -15.35 -1.56
C CYS A 153 -2.69 -16.12 -0.23
N ARG A 154 -1.72 -17.03 -0.09
CA ARG A 154 -1.49 -17.76 1.17
C ARG A 154 -1.10 -16.81 2.29
N TYR A 155 -0.19 -15.88 2.01
CA TYR A 155 0.23 -14.85 2.94
C TYR A 155 -0.95 -13.98 3.40
N VAL A 156 -1.74 -13.44 2.49
CA VAL A 156 -2.92 -12.61 2.77
C VAL A 156 -3.93 -13.35 3.66
N ARG A 157 -4.23 -14.63 3.33
CA ARG A 157 -5.13 -15.45 4.16
C ARG A 157 -4.58 -15.71 5.56
N ALA A 158 -3.26 -15.82 5.70
CA ALA A 158 -2.63 -15.97 7.02
C ALA A 158 -2.67 -14.64 7.79
N ALA A 159 -2.38 -13.51 7.13
CA ALA A 159 -2.48 -12.18 7.71
C ALA A 159 -3.91 -11.87 8.20
N ALA A 160 -4.95 -12.27 7.46
CA ALA A 160 -6.35 -12.11 7.86
C ALA A 160 -6.64 -12.71 9.26
N ARG A 161 -6.01 -13.84 9.59
CA ARG A 161 -6.17 -14.50 10.90
C ARG A 161 -5.62 -13.69 12.08
N THR A 162 -4.83 -12.66 11.81
CA THR A 162 -4.34 -11.72 12.83
C THR A 162 -5.37 -10.65 13.22
N GLY A 163 -6.50 -10.60 12.52
CA GLY A 163 -7.59 -9.66 12.76
C GLY A 163 -7.39 -8.29 12.13
N ILE A 164 -6.51 -8.15 11.14
CA ILE A 164 -6.38 -6.91 10.35
C ILE A 164 -7.68 -6.60 9.62
N GLY A 165 -7.91 -5.32 9.34
CA GLY A 165 -9.15 -4.83 8.71
C GLY A 165 -9.00 -4.48 7.22
N GLY A 166 -7.91 -4.91 6.58
CA GLY A 166 -7.69 -4.67 5.16
C GLY A 166 -6.26 -4.86 4.71
N VAL A 167 -6.01 -4.47 3.48
CA VAL A 167 -4.71 -4.60 2.79
C VAL A 167 -4.37 -3.31 2.05
N PHE A 168 -3.12 -2.90 2.13
CA PHE A 168 -2.50 -1.90 1.26
C PHE A 168 -1.77 -2.64 0.15
N PHE A 169 -2.44 -2.80 -0.99
CA PHE A 169 -1.94 -3.54 -2.14
C PHE A 169 -1.10 -2.63 -3.04
N SER A 170 0.22 -2.83 -3.02
CA SER A 170 1.18 -2.02 -3.77
C SER A 170 1.38 -2.60 -5.16
N VAL A 171 0.91 -1.89 -6.19
CA VAL A 171 0.98 -2.26 -7.60
C VAL A 171 2.18 -1.60 -8.25
N ASN A 172 3.12 -2.39 -8.74
CA ASN A 172 4.21 -2.00 -9.63
C ASN A 172 3.89 -2.44 -11.06
N GLY A 173 4.50 -1.80 -12.06
CA GLY A 173 4.34 -2.13 -13.47
C GLY A 173 3.30 -1.27 -14.20
N ALA A 174 2.63 -0.35 -13.50
CA ALA A 174 1.66 0.56 -14.11
C ALA A 174 2.31 1.78 -14.80
N GLU A 175 3.61 1.99 -14.62
CA GLU A 175 4.36 3.07 -15.27
C GLU A 175 4.41 2.86 -16.79
N ALA A 176 4.27 3.95 -17.56
CA ALA A 176 4.24 3.89 -19.03
C ALA A 176 5.51 3.26 -19.63
N GLU A 177 6.66 3.55 -19.01
CA GLU A 177 7.97 3.11 -19.50
C GLU A 177 8.35 1.69 -19.04
N SER A 178 7.62 1.12 -18.08
CA SER A 178 7.99 -0.18 -17.47
C SER A 178 7.71 -1.35 -18.42
N MET A 179 6.58 -1.31 -19.12
CA MET A 179 6.12 -2.35 -20.04
C MET A 179 4.99 -1.84 -20.95
N THR A 180 4.70 -2.57 -22.03
CA THR A 180 3.55 -2.28 -22.90
C THR A 180 2.23 -2.62 -22.24
N ASP A 181 1.10 -2.16 -22.81
CA ASP A 181 -0.23 -2.51 -22.29
C ASP A 181 -0.50 -4.01 -22.43
N GLU A 182 0.01 -4.65 -23.49
CA GLU A 182 -0.08 -6.10 -23.71
C GLU A 182 0.76 -6.88 -22.68
N GLU A 183 1.98 -6.40 -22.40
CA GLU A 183 2.83 -7.00 -21.35
C GLU A 183 2.14 -6.88 -19.99
N PHE A 184 1.57 -5.73 -19.64
CA PHE A 184 0.83 -5.54 -18.39
C PHE A 184 -0.38 -6.48 -18.30
N ALA A 185 -1.18 -6.54 -19.35
CA ALA A 185 -2.37 -7.41 -19.41
C ALA A 185 -2.01 -8.90 -19.26
N ARG A 186 -0.83 -9.30 -19.72
CA ARG A 186 -0.39 -10.70 -19.69
C ARG A 186 0.37 -11.06 -18.42
N PHE A 187 1.28 -10.22 -17.93
CA PHE A 187 2.24 -10.56 -16.87
C PHE A 187 1.93 -9.92 -15.50
N VAL A 188 1.03 -8.95 -15.43
CA VAL A 188 0.73 -8.26 -14.18
C VAL A 188 -0.72 -8.48 -13.79
N ARG A 189 -1.64 -8.02 -14.63
CA ARG A 189 -3.07 -7.94 -14.31
C ARG A 189 -3.70 -9.26 -13.81
N PRO A 190 -3.50 -10.44 -14.44
CA PRO A 190 -4.15 -11.68 -13.99
C PRO A 190 -3.76 -12.08 -12.57
N PHE A 191 -2.48 -11.90 -12.25
CA PHE A 191 -1.93 -12.22 -10.95
C PHE A 191 -2.33 -11.21 -9.87
N ASP A 192 -2.45 -9.92 -10.23
CA ASP A 192 -2.97 -8.88 -9.36
C ASP A 192 -4.42 -9.17 -8.96
N LEU A 193 -5.28 -9.49 -9.93
CA LEU A 193 -6.69 -9.82 -9.66
C LEU A 193 -6.84 -11.04 -8.77
N GLN A 194 -5.99 -12.06 -8.92
CA GLN A 194 -5.98 -13.24 -8.05
C GLN A 194 -5.68 -12.87 -6.59
N VAL A 195 -4.68 -11.99 -6.36
CA VAL A 195 -4.31 -11.55 -5.00
C VAL A 195 -5.37 -10.60 -4.44
N LEU A 196 -5.92 -9.69 -5.25
CA LEU A 196 -6.97 -8.76 -4.85
C LEU A 196 -8.24 -9.50 -4.41
N GLU A 197 -8.60 -10.61 -5.06
CA GLU A 197 -9.74 -11.43 -4.64
C GLU A 197 -9.52 -12.01 -3.23
N ALA A 198 -8.31 -12.48 -2.93
CA ALA A 198 -7.97 -12.91 -1.57
C ALA A 198 -7.97 -11.74 -0.57
N ALA A 199 -7.49 -10.56 -1.00
CA ALA A 199 -7.41 -9.36 -0.15
C ALA A 199 -8.79 -8.77 0.20
N ARG A 200 -9.77 -8.84 -0.71
CA ARG A 200 -11.16 -8.41 -0.45
C ARG A 200 -11.80 -9.13 0.73
N ALA A 201 -11.47 -10.39 0.93
CA ALA A 201 -12.00 -11.19 2.05
C ALA A 201 -11.41 -10.80 3.42
N VAL A 202 -10.35 -9.97 3.47
CA VAL A 202 -9.68 -9.57 4.73
C VAL A 202 -10.50 -8.52 5.47
N GLY A 203 -11.03 -7.52 4.77
CA GLY A 203 -11.79 -6.45 5.38
C GLY A 203 -12.06 -5.28 4.42
N PRO A 204 -12.79 -4.25 4.88
CA PRO A 204 -13.29 -3.18 4.02
C PRO A 204 -12.21 -2.19 3.55
N LEU A 205 -11.09 -2.06 4.26
CA LEU A 205 -10.04 -1.09 3.90
C LEU A 205 -9.02 -1.74 2.94
N LEU A 206 -9.45 -1.93 1.69
CA LEU A 206 -8.57 -2.36 0.61
C LEU A 206 -8.10 -1.15 -0.18
N VAL A 207 -6.82 -0.81 -0.02
CA VAL A 207 -6.15 0.30 -0.71
C VAL A 207 -5.38 -0.24 -1.91
N GLY A 208 -5.64 0.31 -3.10
CA GLY A 208 -4.79 0.13 -4.28
C GLY A 208 -3.77 1.28 -4.32
N HIS A 209 -2.52 0.99 -3.99
CA HIS A 209 -1.41 1.93 -4.12
C HIS A 209 -0.71 1.69 -5.45
N ILE A 210 -0.82 2.64 -6.36
CA ILE A 210 -0.19 2.55 -7.68
C ILE A 210 1.16 3.26 -7.59
N HIS A 211 2.21 2.44 -7.59
CA HIS A 211 3.58 2.92 -7.38
C HIS A 211 4.23 3.34 -8.69
N GLY A 212 4.98 4.45 -8.67
CA GLY A 212 5.80 4.90 -9.78
C GLY A 212 5.45 6.29 -10.31
N LYS A 213 6.02 6.62 -11.48
CA LYS A 213 5.83 7.87 -12.23
C LYS A 213 5.21 7.58 -13.59
N ASN A 214 4.64 8.60 -14.23
CA ASN A 214 3.99 8.48 -15.55
C ASN A 214 2.99 7.30 -15.59
N LEU A 215 2.11 7.24 -14.57
CA LEU A 215 1.23 6.10 -14.36
C LEU A 215 0.12 6.02 -15.41
N ARG A 216 -0.02 4.86 -16.02
CA ARG A 216 -1.13 4.46 -16.87
C ARG A 216 -2.29 3.96 -16.00
N MET A 217 -3.02 4.89 -15.39
CA MET A 217 -4.10 4.54 -14.46
C MET A 217 -5.19 3.68 -15.11
N ASP A 218 -5.38 3.79 -16.43
CA ASP A 218 -6.33 2.95 -17.18
C ASP A 218 -6.05 1.45 -17.07
N ARG A 219 -4.81 1.05 -16.79
CA ARG A 219 -4.43 -0.35 -16.57
C ARG A 219 -5.08 -0.97 -15.34
N VAL A 220 -5.45 -0.14 -14.37
CA VAL A 220 -5.83 -0.58 -13.01
C VAL A 220 -7.16 -0.03 -12.50
N LEU A 221 -7.80 0.93 -13.18
CA LEU A 221 -9.01 1.63 -12.69
C LEU A 221 -10.21 0.72 -12.39
N ASP A 222 -10.24 -0.47 -12.94
CA ASP A 222 -11.27 -1.48 -12.70
C ASP A 222 -10.88 -2.52 -11.62
N TYR A 223 -9.72 -2.32 -10.95
CA TYR A 223 -9.36 -3.17 -9.83
C TYR A 223 -10.36 -2.99 -8.68
N PRO A 224 -10.72 -4.08 -7.99
CA PRO A 224 -11.75 -4.07 -6.94
C PRO A 224 -11.22 -3.50 -5.62
N VAL A 225 -10.70 -2.28 -5.64
CA VAL A 225 -10.17 -1.58 -4.47
C VAL A 225 -11.16 -0.53 -3.96
N ALA A 226 -11.12 -0.27 -2.66
CA ALA A 226 -11.99 0.72 -2.01
C ALA A 226 -11.38 2.13 -2.03
N VAL A 227 -10.06 2.21 -2.00
CA VAL A 227 -9.30 3.46 -1.89
C VAL A 227 -8.17 3.46 -2.92
N TRP A 228 -8.00 4.57 -3.62
CA TRP A 228 -6.90 4.81 -4.56
C TRP A 228 -5.84 5.70 -3.92
N ASN A 229 -4.57 5.28 -3.98
CA ASN A 229 -3.41 6.01 -3.49
C ASN A 229 -2.27 5.96 -4.52
N TRP A 230 -1.63 7.08 -4.77
CA TRP A 230 -0.49 7.22 -5.68
C TRP A 230 0.22 8.56 -5.44
N SER A 231 1.43 8.75 -5.96
CA SER A 231 2.22 9.99 -5.89
C SER A 231 1.63 11.08 -6.80
N HIS A 232 0.46 11.61 -6.46
CA HIS A 232 -0.31 12.52 -7.32
C HIS A 232 0.32 13.91 -7.53
N LEU A 233 1.35 14.26 -6.76
CA LEU A 233 2.09 15.52 -6.86
C LEU A 233 3.33 15.42 -7.77
N HIS A 234 3.63 14.23 -8.31
CA HIS A 234 4.86 13.95 -9.07
C HIS A 234 4.58 13.18 -10.36
N ASP A 235 4.62 13.88 -11.50
CA ASP A 235 4.52 13.31 -12.86
C ASP A 235 3.39 12.26 -13.02
N ASN A 236 2.26 12.46 -12.33
CA ASN A 236 1.13 11.56 -12.32
C ASN A 236 -0.19 12.34 -12.41
N PRO A 237 -1.32 11.70 -12.76
CA PRO A 237 -2.63 12.33 -12.71
C PRO A 237 -2.93 12.93 -11.34
N GLY A 238 -3.39 14.18 -11.29
CA GLY A 238 -3.76 14.88 -10.06
C GLY A 238 -5.08 14.36 -9.46
N ILE A 239 -5.38 14.77 -8.22
CA ILE A 239 -6.62 14.38 -7.51
C ILE A 239 -7.87 14.79 -8.31
N ALA A 240 -7.94 16.02 -8.82
CA ALA A 240 -9.09 16.49 -9.61
C ALA A 240 -9.30 15.69 -10.90
N GLU A 241 -8.23 15.26 -11.57
CA GLU A 241 -8.30 14.42 -12.74
C GLU A 241 -8.85 13.04 -12.37
N MET A 242 -8.29 12.40 -11.34
CA MET A 242 -8.72 11.09 -10.90
C MET A 242 -10.16 11.11 -10.37
N ARG A 243 -10.62 12.20 -9.74
CA ARG A 243 -12.02 12.35 -9.32
C ARG A 243 -13.01 12.30 -10.49
N ARG A 244 -12.62 12.78 -11.68
CA ARG A 244 -13.46 12.65 -12.89
C ARG A 244 -13.51 11.21 -13.43
N ARG A 245 -12.47 10.40 -13.14
CA ARG A 245 -12.32 9.03 -13.66
C ARG A 245 -12.87 7.95 -12.74
N THR A 246 -13.01 8.22 -11.43
CA THR A 246 -13.51 7.25 -10.46
C THR A 246 -14.39 7.88 -9.38
N LYS A 247 -15.36 7.14 -8.87
CA LYS A 247 -16.16 7.48 -7.68
C LYS A 247 -15.56 6.89 -6.39
N GLY A 248 -14.55 6.03 -6.48
CA GLY A 248 -13.86 5.46 -5.34
C GLY A 248 -13.23 6.52 -4.42
N CYS A 249 -12.91 6.15 -3.19
CA CYS A 249 -12.22 7.03 -2.26
C CYS A 249 -10.79 7.32 -2.76
N LEU A 250 -10.38 8.59 -2.73
CA LEU A 250 -9.02 9.02 -3.09
C LEU A 250 -8.21 9.33 -1.82
N MET A 251 -6.96 8.90 -1.79
CA MET A 251 -6.05 9.16 -0.67
C MET A 251 -4.78 9.85 -1.16
N GLY A 252 -4.50 11.01 -0.59
CA GLY A 252 -3.35 11.83 -0.97
C GLY A 252 -3.28 13.15 -0.21
N GLY A 253 -2.60 14.12 -0.79
CA GLY A 253 -2.46 15.48 -0.27
C GLY A 253 -1.11 15.78 0.36
N MET A 254 -0.35 14.78 0.79
CA MET A 254 0.98 14.97 1.35
C MET A 254 2.07 14.59 0.33
N ASP A 255 2.99 15.51 0.07
CA ASP A 255 4.20 15.26 -0.71
C ASP A 255 5.17 14.39 0.07
N GLU A 256 5.44 13.17 -0.40
CA GLU A 256 6.35 12.22 0.22
C GLU A 256 7.83 12.44 -0.13
N PHE A 257 8.12 13.12 -1.25
CA PHE A 257 9.48 13.36 -1.72
C PHE A 257 10.01 14.77 -1.37
N GLY A 258 9.10 15.73 -1.20
CA GLY A 258 9.44 17.12 -0.96
C GLY A 258 9.72 17.48 0.51
N THR A 259 9.64 16.53 1.43
CA THR A 259 9.65 16.78 2.89
C THR A 259 10.88 17.52 3.42
N SER A 260 12.01 17.52 2.72
CA SER A 260 13.18 18.32 3.07
C SER A 260 13.14 19.76 2.54
N ARG A 261 12.15 20.14 1.73
CA ARG A 261 12.06 21.42 1.01
C ARG A 261 10.79 22.20 1.30
N ILE A 262 9.83 21.61 1.99
CA ILE A 262 8.52 22.19 2.31
C ILE A 262 8.36 22.33 3.82
N THR A 263 7.40 23.15 4.24
CA THR A 263 7.06 23.36 5.64
C THR A 263 5.82 22.53 6.03
N PRO A 264 5.56 22.32 7.33
CA PRO A 264 4.31 21.71 7.80
C PRO A 264 3.06 22.45 7.30
N ASP A 265 3.08 23.79 7.25
CA ASP A 265 1.96 24.59 6.74
C ASP A 265 1.70 24.34 5.26
N GLN A 266 2.74 24.18 4.44
CA GLN A 266 2.60 23.82 3.03
C GLN A 266 1.98 22.42 2.85
N ILE A 267 2.30 21.46 3.73
CA ILE A 267 1.62 20.16 3.74
C ILE A 267 0.14 20.33 4.10
N VAL A 268 -0.16 21.14 5.11
CA VAL A 268 -1.55 21.46 5.50
C VAL A 268 -2.32 22.02 4.32
N ASP A 269 -1.78 23.03 3.63
CA ASP A 269 -2.43 23.65 2.47
C ASP A 269 -2.64 22.67 1.33
N SER A 270 -1.63 21.83 1.03
CA SER A 270 -1.73 20.80 -0.01
C SER A 270 -2.81 19.76 0.30
N VAL A 271 -2.95 19.34 1.56
CA VAL A 271 -4.03 18.42 1.99
C VAL A 271 -5.41 19.07 1.86
N LEU A 272 -5.54 20.36 2.23
CA LEU A 272 -6.80 21.10 2.08
C LEU A 272 -7.20 21.23 0.61
N GLU A 273 -6.23 21.54 -0.26
CA GLU A 273 -6.45 21.59 -1.71
C GLU A 273 -6.86 20.22 -2.27
N ALA A 274 -6.15 19.14 -1.91
CA ALA A 274 -6.48 17.79 -2.34
C ALA A 274 -7.89 17.38 -1.89
N ALA A 275 -8.30 17.73 -0.67
CA ALA A 275 -9.65 17.47 -0.16
C ALA A 275 -10.71 18.23 -0.99
N ALA A 276 -10.45 19.48 -1.37
CA ALA A 276 -11.35 20.26 -2.24
C ALA A 276 -11.44 19.65 -3.65
N GLN A 277 -10.32 19.23 -4.23
CA GLN A 277 -10.26 18.58 -5.54
C GLN A 277 -10.95 17.20 -5.55
N ALA A 278 -10.99 16.49 -4.42
CA ALA A 278 -11.66 15.20 -4.27
C ALA A 278 -13.17 15.31 -4.04
N ALA A 279 -13.74 16.53 -4.00
CA ALA A 279 -15.16 16.74 -3.73
C ALA A 279 -16.07 15.93 -4.68
N GLY A 280 -17.19 15.44 -4.15
CA GLY A 280 -18.12 14.55 -4.87
C GLY A 280 -17.80 13.06 -4.75
N GLY A 281 -16.84 12.68 -3.88
CA GLY A 281 -16.53 11.30 -3.51
C GLY A 281 -15.72 11.24 -2.22
N GLY A 282 -15.30 10.03 -1.81
CA GLY A 282 -14.51 9.83 -0.61
C GLY A 282 -13.11 10.44 -0.71
N PHE A 283 -12.60 10.92 0.43
CA PHE A 283 -11.24 11.42 0.56
C PHE A 283 -10.62 11.02 1.91
N MET A 284 -9.34 10.68 1.88
CA MET A 284 -8.48 10.46 3.04
C MET A 284 -7.17 11.24 2.84
N ALA A 285 -6.67 11.85 3.91
CA ALA A 285 -5.38 12.53 3.87
C ALA A 285 -4.24 11.54 4.12
N GLY A 286 -3.20 11.60 3.31
CA GLY A 286 -2.01 10.78 3.46
C GLY A 286 -0.95 11.09 2.41
N PRO A 287 0.24 10.49 2.53
CA PRO A 287 1.28 10.64 1.51
C PRO A 287 0.96 9.80 0.26
N GLY A 288 1.53 10.20 -0.87
CA GLY A 288 1.41 9.45 -2.13
C GLY A 288 2.18 8.12 -2.11
N CYS A 289 3.24 8.03 -1.31
CA CYS A 289 4.03 6.83 -1.02
C CYS A 289 4.57 6.91 0.43
N ALA A 290 5.46 6.02 0.84
CA ALA A 290 6.14 6.14 2.12
C ALA A 290 7.03 7.40 2.14
N VAL A 291 6.93 8.19 3.22
CA VAL A 291 7.81 9.34 3.42
C VAL A 291 9.20 8.91 3.86
N GLY A 292 10.20 9.79 3.69
CA GLY A 292 11.58 9.53 4.11
C GLY A 292 11.70 9.32 5.62
N ALA A 293 12.64 8.48 6.04
CA ALA A 293 12.87 8.19 7.46
C ALA A 293 13.47 9.39 8.24
N ASP A 294 13.96 10.40 7.53
CA ASP A 294 14.50 11.66 8.05
C ASP A 294 13.47 12.80 8.17
N ILE A 295 12.19 12.48 7.91
CA ILE A 295 11.09 13.46 8.00
C ILE A 295 10.95 13.99 9.43
N ALA A 296 10.75 15.31 9.56
CA ALA A 296 10.53 15.94 10.86
C ALA A 296 9.17 15.57 11.48
N PRO A 297 9.06 15.43 12.81
CA PRO A 297 7.84 15.01 13.49
C PRO A 297 6.61 15.90 13.23
N ASP A 298 6.80 17.21 13.11
CA ASP A 298 5.73 18.17 12.81
C ASP A 298 5.18 18.00 11.39
N MET A 299 6.01 17.61 10.45
CA MET A 299 5.57 17.27 9.09
C MET A 299 4.72 15.99 9.06
N ILE A 300 5.06 15.00 9.88
CA ILE A 300 4.23 13.78 10.04
C ILE A 300 2.86 14.14 10.64
N ALA A 301 2.80 15.13 11.54
CA ALA A 301 1.57 15.59 12.17
C ALA A 301 0.68 16.43 11.21
N ALA A 302 1.26 17.06 10.20
CA ALA A 302 0.59 18.04 9.36
C ALA A 302 -0.68 17.54 8.65
N PRO A 303 -0.73 16.33 8.04
CA PRO A 303 -1.97 15.82 7.43
C PRO A 303 -3.11 15.67 8.45
N ARG A 304 -2.79 15.24 9.68
CA ARG A 304 -3.78 15.12 10.76
C ARG A 304 -4.30 16.50 11.20
N GLN A 305 -3.41 17.50 11.26
CA GLN A 305 -3.77 18.90 11.56
C GLN A 305 -4.63 19.50 10.44
N ALA A 306 -4.31 19.24 9.18
CA ALA A 306 -5.08 19.71 8.04
C ALA A 306 -6.54 19.24 8.09
N VAL A 307 -6.77 17.94 8.29
CA VAL A 307 -8.14 17.41 8.35
C VAL A 307 -8.92 17.91 9.57
N GLU A 308 -8.22 18.34 10.63
CA GLU A 308 -8.88 18.99 11.77
C GLU A 308 -9.46 20.37 11.40
N LYS A 309 -8.80 21.13 10.50
CA LYS A 309 -9.34 22.40 9.96
C LYS A 309 -10.62 22.19 9.13
N LEU A 310 -10.83 20.99 8.60
CA LEU A 310 -12.04 20.59 7.87
C LEU A 310 -13.15 20.03 8.78
N ARG A 311 -12.94 20.02 10.11
CA ARG A 311 -13.92 19.51 11.05
C ARG A 311 -15.22 20.28 11.00
N ARG A 312 -16.31 19.57 10.77
CA ARG A 312 -17.65 20.10 10.86
C ARG A 312 -18.08 20.19 12.33
N LYS A 313 -18.73 21.30 12.66
CA LYS A 313 -19.29 21.54 13.99
C LYS A 313 -20.55 20.72 14.22
#